data_8572097f885240328ff4af17924a92b9
#
_entry.id   8572097f885240328ff4af17924a92b9
#
_cell.length_a   1.000
_cell.length_b   1.000
_cell.length_c   1.000
_cell.angle_alpha   90.00
_cell.angle_beta   90.00
_cell.angle_gamma   90.00
#
_symmetry.space_group_name_H-M   'P 1'
#
loop_
_entity.id
_entity.type
_entity.pdbx_description
1 polymer ?
#
loop_
_entity_poly.entity_id
_entity_poly.type
_entity_poly.pdbx_seq_one_letter_code
_entity_poly.pdbx_strand_id
1 'polypeptide(L)'
;MKTLLVYYSYTGQTKLIADKIKSKIDCDVVELKPVIPFSNDYQEVVDEYQNNESDKKCIEIEELNVNLDAYDKIIIGTPVWWYSITPVLREFLNKYDLSGKKVYPFTTNAGWLGRTFKEIKGHCDVKKELNVQFTEDWREHKYLTSDNEIKEFIESIL
;
A
#
# COMPACT_ATOMS: atom_id res chain seq x y z
N MET A 1 -9.41 -6.86 -19.72
CA MET A 1 -8.96 -5.70 -18.94
C MET A 1 -7.78 -6.10 -18.07
N LYS A 2 -6.90 -5.16 -17.83
CA LYS A 2 -5.65 -5.42 -17.11
C LYS A 2 -5.78 -5.13 -15.63
N THR A 3 -4.89 -5.75 -14.84
CA THR A 3 -4.74 -5.50 -13.42
C THR A 3 -3.40 -4.80 -13.17
N LEU A 4 -3.41 -3.77 -12.33
CA LEU A 4 -2.22 -3.05 -11.92
C LEU A 4 -2.03 -3.20 -10.41
N LEU A 5 -0.81 -3.51 -9.98
CA LEU A 5 -0.42 -3.52 -8.58
C LEU A 5 0.43 -2.29 -8.33
N VAL A 6 -0.04 -1.41 -7.46
CA VAL A 6 0.66 -0.19 -7.05
C VAL A 6 0.99 -0.29 -5.58
N TYR A 7 2.23 -0.09 -5.18
CA TYR A 7 2.59 -0.16 -3.78
C TYR A 7 3.70 0.80 -3.41
N TYR A 8 3.75 1.14 -2.11
CA TYR A 8 4.88 1.80 -1.49
C TYR A 8 5.42 0.91 -0.38
N SER A 9 6.74 0.76 -0.29
CA SER A 9 7.39 -0.04 0.75
C SER A 9 8.55 0.73 1.35
N TYR A 10 8.58 0.84 2.68
CA TYR A 10 9.68 1.51 3.39
C TYR A 10 10.70 0.49 3.93
N THR A 11 10.22 -0.55 4.64
CA THR A 11 11.10 -1.54 5.28
C THR A 11 11.30 -2.80 4.44
N GLY A 12 10.57 -2.96 3.36
CA GLY A 12 10.59 -4.16 2.52
C GLY A 12 9.46 -5.13 2.79
N GLN A 13 8.67 -4.95 3.85
CA GLN A 13 7.55 -5.83 4.17
C GLN A 13 6.43 -5.75 3.13
N THR A 14 6.05 -4.53 2.75
CA THR A 14 5.02 -4.34 1.73
C THR A 14 5.47 -4.93 0.38
N LYS A 15 6.73 -4.72 0.03
CA LYS A 15 7.30 -5.29 -1.19
C LYS A 15 7.26 -6.82 -1.17
N LEU A 16 7.55 -7.44 -0.03
CA LEU A 16 7.51 -8.89 0.11
C LEU A 16 6.12 -9.44 -0.22
N ILE A 17 5.07 -8.81 0.28
CA ILE A 17 3.68 -9.22 -0.01
C ILE A 17 3.31 -8.90 -1.45
N ALA A 18 3.75 -7.75 -1.98
CA ALA A 18 3.52 -7.38 -3.37
C ALA A 18 4.11 -8.42 -4.32
N ASP A 19 5.34 -8.86 -4.06
CA ASP A 19 6.02 -9.89 -4.86
C ASP A 19 5.27 -11.23 -4.79
N LYS A 20 4.75 -11.59 -3.62
CA LYS A 20 3.96 -12.80 -3.42
C LYS A 20 2.67 -12.75 -4.25
N ILE A 21 1.97 -11.63 -4.25
CA ILE A 21 0.77 -11.44 -5.06
C ILE A 21 1.11 -11.50 -6.54
N LYS A 22 2.16 -10.80 -6.96
CA LYS A 22 2.62 -10.80 -8.35
C LYS A 22 2.93 -12.20 -8.86
N SER A 23 3.44 -13.07 -8.02
CA SER A 23 3.75 -14.45 -8.40
C SER A 23 2.52 -15.29 -8.73
N LYS A 24 1.32 -14.84 -8.32
CA LYS A 24 0.06 -15.57 -8.48
C LYS A 24 -0.93 -14.90 -9.42
N ILE A 25 -0.76 -13.62 -9.71
CA ILE A 25 -1.68 -12.84 -10.53
C ILE A 25 -0.90 -12.23 -11.69
N ASP A 26 -1.45 -12.34 -12.90
CA ASP A 26 -0.91 -11.63 -14.05
C ASP A 26 -1.29 -10.15 -13.94
N CYS A 27 -0.33 -9.32 -13.57
CA CYS A 27 -0.53 -7.89 -13.39
C CYS A 27 0.75 -7.11 -13.68
N ASP A 28 0.58 -5.86 -14.07
CA ASP A 28 1.69 -4.93 -14.14
C ASP A 28 1.95 -4.38 -12.73
N VAL A 29 3.16 -3.94 -12.46
CA VAL A 29 3.57 -3.48 -11.13
C VAL A 29 4.20 -2.10 -11.21
N VAL A 30 3.77 -1.21 -10.33
CA VAL A 30 4.38 0.11 -10.14
C VAL A 30 4.72 0.27 -8.67
N GLU A 31 5.98 0.54 -8.37
CA GLU A 31 6.41 0.94 -7.04
C GLU A 31 6.35 2.46 -6.95
N LEU A 32 5.56 2.97 -6.02
CA LEU A 32 5.49 4.41 -5.76
C LEU A 32 6.80 4.89 -5.12
N LYS A 33 7.31 6.01 -5.61
CA LYS A 33 8.55 6.59 -5.10
C LYS A 33 8.36 8.06 -4.80
N PRO A 34 8.72 8.51 -3.58
CA PRO A 34 8.76 9.93 -3.31
C PRO A 34 9.87 10.58 -4.14
N VAL A 35 9.63 11.79 -4.62
CA VAL A 35 10.66 12.55 -5.37
C VAL A 35 11.87 12.78 -4.49
N ILE A 36 11.65 13.13 -3.21
CA ILE A 36 12.71 13.24 -2.20
C ILE A 36 12.58 12.02 -1.29
N PRO A 37 13.53 11.07 -1.34
CA PRO A 37 13.45 9.87 -0.50
C PRO A 37 13.41 10.19 1.01
N PHE A 38 12.72 9.35 1.77
CA PHE A 38 12.74 9.43 3.22
C PHE A 38 14.13 9.08 3.75
N SER A 39 14.44 9.55 4.96
CA SER A 39 15.67 9.18 5.65
C SER A 39 15.72 7.64 5.83
N ASN A 40 16.94 7.10 5.76
CA ASN A 40 17.19 5.70 6.12
C ASN A 40 17.17 5.49 7.64
N ASP A 41 17.24 6.57 8.41
CA ASP A 41 17.11 6.54 9.86
C ASP A 41 15.63 6.58 10.22
N TYR A 42 15.11 5.44 10.70
CA TYR A 42 13.71 5.30 11.11
C TYR A 42 13.31 6.37 12.13
N GLN A 43 14.19 6.71 13.07
CA GLN A 43 13.88 7.71 14.10
C GLN A 43 13.68 9.11 13.51
N GLU A 44 14.45 9.48 12.48
CA GLU A 44 14.27 10.76 11.80
C GLU A 44 12.90 10.83 11.12
N VAL A 45 12.44 9.73 10.51
CA VAL A 45 11.12 9.65 9.90
C VAL A 45 10.04 9.79 10.96
N VAL A 46 10.19 9.11 12.09
CA VAL A 46 9.26 9.22 13.23
C VAL A 46 9.17 10.67 13.69
N ASP A 47 10.31 11.32 13.92
CA ASP A 47 10.34 12.70 14.42
C ASP A 47 9.68 13.68 13.45
N GLU A 48 9.87 13.47 12.15
CA GLU A 48 9.32 14.38 11.13
C GLU A 48 7.80 14.19 10.94
N TYR A 49 7.33 12.95 10.91
CA TYR A 49 5.95 12.66 10.52
C TYR A 49 5.00 12.39 11.67
N GLN A 50 5.45 11.78 12.76
CA GLN A 50 4.58 11.44 13.87
C GLN A 50 4.00 12.69 14.56
N ASN A 51 4.81 13.72 14.76
CA ASN A 51 4.43 14.92 15.48
C ASN A 51 3.81 16.01 14.60
N ASN A 52 3.70 15.79 13.29
CA ASN A 52 3.24 16.79 12.33
C ASN A 52 1.92 16.42 11.67
N GLU A 53 1.06 15.66 12.37
CA GLU A 53 -0.24 15.22 11.84
C GLU A 53 -0.09 14.55 10.46
N SER A 54 0.72 13.49 10.41
CA SER A 54 1.07 12.79 9.18
C SER A 54 -0.14 12.31 8.37
N ASP A 55 -1.28 12.13 9.02
CA ASP A 55 -2.55 11.74 8.38
C ASP A 55 -3.09 12.81 7.42
N LYS A 56 -2.54 14.02 7.46
CA LYS A 56 -2.94 15.11 6.55
C LYS A 56 -1.87 15.46 5.54
N LYS A 57 -0.66 14.86 5.65
CA LYS A 57 0.43 15.18 4.76
C LYS A 57 0.35 14.41 3.46
N CYS A 58 0.68 15.12 2.39
CA CYS A 58 1.01 14.55 1.09
C CYS A 58 2.42 14.98 0.74
N ILE A 59 3.10 14.19 -0.05
CA ILE A 59 4.43 14.52 -0.55
C ILE A 59 4.46 14.24 -2.05
N GLU A 60 5.31 14.97 -2.76
CA GLU A 60 5.46 14.77 -4.19
C GLU A 60 6.03 13.39 -4.49
N ILE A 61 5.41 12.67 -5.42
CA ILE A 61 5.83 11.36 -5.88
C ILE A 61 6.24 11.43 -7.36
N GLU A 62 7.10 10.50 -7.78
CA GLU A 62 7.46 10.37 -9.17
C GLU A 62 6.24 10.01 -10.02
N GLU A 63 6.19 10.54 -11.25
CA GLU A 63 5.12 10.25 -12.18
C GLU A 63 5.05 8.75 -12.48
N LEU A 64 3.82 8.23 -12.58
CA LEU A 64 3.61 6.85 -13.02
C LEU A 64 3.92 6.75 -14.52
N ASN A 65 4.62 5.70 -14.90
CA ASN A 65 4.95 5.43 -16.29
C ASN A 65 3.96 4.50 -16.98
N VAL A 66 2.73 4.43 -16.45
CA VAL A 66 1.64 3.63 -17.03
C VAL A 66 0.40 4.51 -17.18
N ASN A 67 -0.48 4.12 -18.11
CA ASN A 67 -1.77 4.78 -18.30
C ASN A 67 -2.81 4.02 -17.47
N LEU A 68 -3.35 4.65 -16.42
CA LEU A 68 -4.34 4.02 -15.54
C LEU A 68 -5.61 3.62 -16.28
N ASP A 69 -5.96 4.28 -17.38
CA ASP A 69 -7.16 3.96 -18.16
C ASP A 69 -7.11 2.54 -18.76
N ALA A 70 -5.93 1.94 -18.84
CA ALA A 70 -5.77 0.58 -19.35
C ALA A 70 -6.13 -0.50 -18.33
N TYR A 71 -6.42 -0.11 -17.08
CA TYR A 71 -6.63 -1.06 -15.98
C TYR A 71 -8.02 -0.89 -15.39
N ASP A 72 -8.70 -2.01 -15.12
CA ASP A 72 -10.00 -2.01 -14.42
C ASP A 72 -9.89 -2.51 -12.99
N LYS A 73 -8.81 -3.18 -12.64
CA LYS A 73 -8.52 -3.64 -11.28
C LYS A 73 -7.21 -3.04 -10.80
N ILE A 74 -7.23 -2.47 -9.62
CA ILE A 74 -6.05 -1.87 -8.98
C ILE A 74 -5.83 -2.53 -7.62
N ILE A 75 -4.68 -3.16 -7.45
CA ILE A 75 -4.24 -3.67 -6.16
C ILE A 75 -3.35 -2.60 -5.55
N ILE A 76 -3.62 -2.22 -4.31
CA ILE A 76 -2.85 -1.17 -3.64
C ILE A 76 -2.17 -1.76 -2.41
N GLY A 77 -0.85 -1.59 -2.30
CA GLY A 77 -0.09 -2.03 -1.13
C GLY A 77 0.52 -0.85 -0.38
N THR A 78 0.39 -0.84 0.95
CA THR A 78 0.93 0.23 1.80
C THR A 78 1.27 -0.28 3.18
N PRO A 79 2.38 0.19 3.78
CA PRO A 79 2.54 0.03 5.21
C PRO A 79 1.59 0.98 5.95
N VAL A 80 1.41 0.76 7.24
CA VAL A 80 0.63 1.64 8.10
C VAL A 80 1.59 2.57 8.84
N TRP A 81 1.39 3.88 8.69
CA TRP A 81 2.14 4.89 9.41
C TRP A 81 1.20 5.64 10.36
N TRP A 82 1.44 5.46 11.65
CA TRP A 82 0.67 6.15 12.71
C TRP A 82 -0.84 6.01 12.50
N TYR A 83 -1.27 4.74 12.35
CA TYR A 83 -2.69 4.35 12.26
C TYR A 83 -3.38 4.81 10.96
N SER A 84 -2.61 5.13 9.92
CA SER A 84 -3.17 5.59 8.66
C SER A 84 -2.26 5.22 7.48
N ILE A 85 -2.62 5.66 6.28
CA ILE A 85 -1.80 5.45 5.08
C ILE A 85 -0.56 6.36 5.09
N THR A 86 0.43 6.01 4.28
CA THR A 86 1.62 6.84 4.14
C THR A 86 1.33 8.11 3.34
N PRO A 87 2.13 9.17 3.52
CA PRO A 87 2.03 10.36 2.67
C PRO A 87 2.19 10.06 1.18
N VAL A 88 2.99 9.04 0.85
CA VAL A 88 3.20 8.59 -0.55
C VAL A 88 1.89 8.08 -1.15
N LEU A 89 1.20 7.19 -0.45
CA LEU A 89 -0.07 6.65 -0.94
C LEU A 89 -1.15 7.74 -0.98
N ARG A 90 -1.15 8.62 0.01
CA ARG A 90 -2.13 9.73 0.05
C ARG A 90 -1.99 10.62 -1.17
N GLU A 91 -0.76 10.94 -1.56
CA GLU A 91 -0.52 11.71 -2.78
C GLU A 91 -1.01 10.97 -4.03
N PHE A 92 -0.75 9.66 -4.12
CA PHE A 92 -1.25 8.84 -5.22
C PHE A 92 -2.78 8.90 -5.32
N LEU A 93 -3.48 8.72 -4.19
CA LEU A 93 -4.95 8.73 -4.17
C LEU A 93 -5.53 10.11 -4.48
N ASN A 94 -4.83 11.18 -4.12
CA ASN A 94 -5.28 12.54 -4.43
C ASN A 94 -5.00 12.94 -5.89
N LYS A 95 -3.93 12.43 -6.45
CA LYS A 95 -3.48 12.82 -7.79
C LYS A 95 -4.15 12.02 -8.90
N TYR A 96 -4.43 10.76 -8.68
CA TYR A 96 -4.96 9.86 -9.70
C TYR A 96 -6.40 9.46 -9.39
N ASP A 97 -7.24 9.52 -10.43
CA ASP A 97 -8.67 9.16 -10.31
C ASP A 97 -8.84 7.65 -10.52
N LEU A 98 -9.37 6.98 -9.51
CA LEU A 98 -9.65 5.54 -9.55
C LEU A 98 -11.13 5.24 -9.75
N SER A 99 -11.94 6.22 -10.16
CA SER A 99 -13.36 6.03 -10.42
C SER A 99 -13.61 4.93 -11.44
N GLY A 100 -14.61 4.09 -11.19
CA GLY A 100 -14.97 3.01 -12.08
C GLY A 100 -14.06 1.79 -12.01
N LYS A 101 -13.04 1.82 -11.18
CA LYS A 101 -12.10 0.71 -11.02
C LYS A 101 -12.41 -0.07 -9.75
N LYS A 102 -12.14 -1.37 -9.78
CA LYS A 102 -12.25 -2.24 -8.61
C LYS A 102 -10.92 -2.23 -7.87
N VAL A 103 -10.94 -1.84 -6.60
CA VAL A 103 -9.73 -1.67 -5.81
C VAL A 103 -9.62 -2.74 -4.72
N TYR A 104 -8.42 -3.30 -4.59
CA TYR A 104 -8.10 -4.37 -3.65
C TYR A 104 -6.88 -3.96 -2.84
N PRO A 105 -7.07 -3.26 -1.70
CA PRO A 105 -5.94 -2.83 -0.90
C PRO A 105 -5.44 -3.93 0.03
N PHE A 106 -4.13 -3.97 0.23
CA PHE A 106 -3.51 -4.73 1.31
C PHE A 106 -2.58 -3.83 2.12
N THR A 107 -2.44 -4.14 3.39
CA THR A 107 -1.58 -3.39 4.29
C THR A 107 -0.60 -4.31 5.00
N THR A 108 0.53 -3.74 5.41
CA THR A 108 1.50 -4.42 6.26
C THR A 108 1.73 -3.59 7.52
N ASN A 109 1.67 -4.23 8.69
CA ASN A 109 1.86 -3.54 9.96
C ASN A 109 2.12 -4.56 11.08
N ALA A 110 2.47 -4.06 12.26
CA ALA A 110 2.74 -4.91 13.41
C ALA A 110 1.55 -4.95 14.41
N GLY A 111 0.35 -4.63 13.94
CA GLY A 111 -0.87 -4.70 14.75
C GLY A 111 -1.61 -3.37 14.94
N TRP A 112 -1.20 -2.32 14.24
CA TRP A 112 -1.77 -0.98 14.40
C TRP A 112 -2.41 -0.48 13.11
N LEU A 113 -3.42 -1.19 12.64
CA LEU A 113 -4.11 -0.88 11.38
C LEU A 113 -4.77 0.50 11.37
N GLY A 114 -5.45 0.87 12.46
CA GLY A 114 -6.11 2.16 12.58
C GLY A 114 -7.12 2.45 11.47
N ARG A 115 -7.01 3.64 10.87
CA ARG A 115 -7.93 4.14 9.85
C ARG A 115 -7.49 3.84 8.42
N THR A 116 -6.49 2.99 8.22
CA THR A 116 -5.85 2.79 6.92
C THR A 116 -6.85 2.44 5.83
N PHE A 117 -7.66 1.40 6.02
CA PHE A 117 -8.65 1.02 5.00
C PHE A 117 -9.79 2.03 4.89
N LYS A 118 -10.19 2.65 6.00
CA LYS A 118 -11.24 3.68 5.98
C LYS A 118 -10.81 4.86 5.11
N GLU A 119 -9.55 5.28 5.22
CA GLU A 119 -9.02 6.37 4.40
C GLU A 119 -8.99 5.99 2.91
N ILE A 120 -8.56 4.77 2.59
CA ILE A 120 -8.56 4.29 1.21
C ILE A 120 -9.98 4.25 0.64
N LYS A 121 -10.94 3.74 1.41
CA LYS A 121 -12.36 3.66 1.00
C LYS A 121 -12.97 5.03 0.72
N GLY A 122 -12.43 6.09 1.31
CA GLY A 122 -12.86 7.46 1.02
C GLY A 122 -12.49 7.94 -0.37
N HIS A 123 -11.59 7.24 -1.07
CA HIS A 123 -11.11 7.63 -2.40
C HIS A 123 -11.58 6.72 -3.53
N CYS A 124 -12.00 5.49 -3.24
CA CYS A 124 -12.25 4.51 -4.31
C CYS A 124 -13.17 3.38 -3.85
N ASP A 125 -13.60 2.56 -4.82
CA ASP A 125 -14.49 1.43 -4.60
C ASP A 125 -13.67 0.19 -4.21
N VAL A 126 -13.58 -0.09 -2.91
CA VAL A 126 -12.85 -1.23 -2.36
C VAL A 126 -13.72 -2.48 -2.39
N LYS A 127 -13.24 -3.52 -3.07
CA LYS A 127 -13.96 -4.79 -3.21
C LYS A 127 -13.59 -5.81 -2.14
N LYS A 128 -12.33 -5.87 -1.77
CA LYS A 128 -11.84 -6.72 -0.68
C LYS A 128 -10.53 -6.17 -0.18
N GLU A 129 -10.29 -6.30 1.12
CA GLU A 129 -9.07 -5.81 1.77
C GLU A 129 -8.33 -6.95 2.46
N LEU A 130 -7.01 -6.80 2.60
CA LEU A 130 -6.15 -7.75 3.30
C LEU A 130 -5.24 -7.01 4.26
N ASN A 131 -5.32 -7.34 5.53
CA ASN A 131 -4.40 -6.83 6.54
C ASN A 131 -3.36 -7.91 6.86
N VAL A 132 -2.10 -7.66 6.49
CA VAL A 132 -1.00 -8.57 6.80
C VAL A 132 -0.27 -8.04 8.02
N GLN A 133 -0.43 -8.76 9.14
CA GLN A 133 0.26 -8.43 10.38
C GLN A 133 1.61 -9.12 10.43
N PHE A 134 2.66 -8.33 10.62
CA PHE A 134 4.03 -8.80 10.79
C PHE A 134 4.41 -8.83 12.27
N THR A 135 5.51 -9.50 12.60
CA THR A 135 6.10 -9.42 13.92
C THR A 135 6.64 -8.01 14.15
N GLU A 136 6.84 -7.63 15.42
CA GLU A 136 7.32 -6.28 15.77
C GLU A 136 8.73 -6.01 15.25
N ASP A 137 9.57 -7.03 15.09
CA ASP A 137 10.88 -6.85 14.49
C ASP A 137 10.78 -6.85 12.97
N TRP A 138 10.70 -5.66 12.39
CA TRP A 138 10.54 -5.47 10.95
C TRP A 138 11.69 -6.08 10.13
N ARG A 139 12.83 -6.32 10.75
CA ARG A 139 14.00 -6.92 10.08
C ARG A 139 13.83 -8.41 9.80
N GLU A 140 12.96 -9.08 10.55
CA GLU A 140 12.69 -10.50 10.37
C GLU A 140 11.92 -10.81 9.09
N HIS A 141 11.12 -9.85 8.59
CA HIS A 141 10.22 -10.04 7.45
C HIS A 141 9.29 -11.26 7.64
N LYS A 142 8.81 -11.44 8.88
CA LYS A 142 7.96 -12.57 9.25
C LYS A 142 6.56 -12.10 9.61
N TYR A 143 5.55 -12.65 8.93
CA TYR A 143 4.17 -12.26 9.19
C TYR A 143 3.41 -13.35 9.95
N LEU A 144 2.38 -12.90 10.70
CA LEU A 144 1.51 -13.75 11.52
C LEU A 144 0.21 -14.09 10.81
N THR A 145 -0.20 -13.28 9.85
CA THR A 145 -1.40 -13.53 9.03
C THR A 145 -1.25 -14.84 8.30
N SER A 146 -2.31 -15.65 8.27
CA SER A 146 -2.23 -16.99 7.66
C SER A 146 -2.06 -16.91 6.14
N ASP A 147 -1.36 -17.88 5.60
CA ASP A 147 -1.22 -17.99 4.14
C ASP A 147 -2.59 -18.21 3.46
N ASN A 148 -3.55 -18.82 4.17
CA ASN A 148 -4.88 -19.01 3.65
C ASN A 148 -5.64 -17.69 3.45
N GLU A 149 -5.50 -16.74 4.38
CA GLU A 149 -6.10 -15.41 4.20
C GLU A 149 -5.53 -14.69 3.00
N ILE A 150 -4.21 -14.79 2.79
CA ILE A 150 -3.55 -14.20 1.63
C ILE A 150 -4.04 -14.87 0.34
N LYS A 151 -4.19 -16.19 0.35
CA LYS A 151 -4.71 -16.94 -0.78
C LYS A 151 -6.14 -16.53 -1.13
N GLU A 152 -7.02 -16.40 -0.14
CA GLU A 152 -8.39 -15.97 -0.35
C GLU A 152 -8.46 -14.57 -0.95
N PHE A 153 -7.60 -13.67 -0.49
CA PHE A 153 -7.50 -12.33 -1.06
C PHE A 153 -7.10 -12.38 -2.54
N ILE A 154 -6.08 -13.16 -2.85
CA ILE A 154 -5.61 -13.33 -4.23
C ILE A 154 -6.72 -13.91 -5.11
N GLU A 155 -7.42 -14.94 -4.63
CA GLU A 155 -8.51 -15.56 -5.36
C GLU A 155 -9.66 -14.59 -5.65
N SER A 156 -9.89 -13.64 -4.74
CA SER A 156 -10.95 -12.63 -4.92
C SER A 156 -10.66 -11.67 -6.08
N ILE A 157 -9.38 -11.54 -6.47
CA ILE A 157 -8.94 -10.64 -7.54
C ILE A 157 -9.01 -11.32 -8.91
N LEU A 158 -8.83 -12.63 -8.94
CA LEU A 158 -8.78 -13.43 -10.18
C LEU A 158 -10.10 -13.47 -10.97
#